data_26d99a809dd27089ef152596f6673e23
#
_entry.id   26d99a809dd27089ef152596f6673e23
#
_cell.length_a   1.000
_cell.length_b   1.000
_cell.length_c   1.000
_cell.angle_alpha   90.00
_cell.angle_beta   90.00
_cell.angle_gamma   90.00
#
_symmetry.space_group_name_H-M   'P 1'
#
loop_
_entity.id
_entity.type
_entity.pdbx_description
1 polymer ?
#
loop_
_entity_poly.entity_id
_entity_poly.type
_entity_poly.pdbx_seq_one_letter_code
_entity_poly.pdbx_strand_id
1 'polypeptide(L)'
;MICGDALWASPTSHEKKVLSFDDKTFFLSPKYAMIILFYHNKISSESWRPDKMKEYTPFKSGKVREVYDAGDSIIMVATDRISVFDHILKNKITKKGAILTQMSKFWFDMTSDIIPNHMISVDNADMPEFFQQEQFIGNSMKCQKLTMIPMECIVRGYITGSGWESYQKNGTVCGIKLPAGLKESEKLPEPIFTPSTKAELGDHDENVSLEEGAAFIDKTFPGKGKEYAEKIRDYTLALYKKCAEYALSKGIIIADTKFEFGLDDKGNIVLGDEMLTPDSSRFWPLEGYKAGQSQPSYDKQFVRDWLKANPDSDYLLPQDVIDKTIAKYKEAYEMLTGKAFK
;
A
#
# COMPACT_ATOMS: atom_id res chain seq x y z
N MET A 1 -35.31 23.73 -15.44
CA MET A 1 -36.25 24.78 -15.91
C MET A 1 -37.16 24.16 -16.94
N ILE A 2 -38.34 23.67 -16.56
CA ILE A 2 -39.54 23.50 -17.40
C ILE A 2 -40.71 23.51 -16.42
N CYS A 3 -41.38 24.64 -16.34
CA CYS A 3 -42.70 24.78 -15.75
C CYS A 3 -43.72 24.18 -16.74
N GLY A 4 -44.53 23.25 -16.30
CA GLY A 4 -45.73 22.78 -17.02
C GLY A 4 -46.97 23.23 -16.28
N ASP A 5 -47.72 24.15 -16.88
CA ASP A 5 -48.97 24.72 -16.38
C ASP A 5 -50.03 23.66 -16.23
N ALA A 6 -50.59 23.56 -15.03
CA ALA A 6 -51.79 22.74 -14.76
C ALA A 6 -53.05 23.60 -14.96
N LEU A 7 -53.77 23.33 -16.04
CA LEU A 7 -55.10 23.91 -16.32
C LEU A 7 -56.19 23.27 -15.39
N TRP A 8 -56.87 24.11 -14.62
CA TRP A 8 -58.01 23.73 -13.79
C TRP A 8 -59.30 23.76 -14.61
N ALA A 9 -59.94 22.63 -14.70
CA ALA A 9 -61.36 22.55 -15.14
C ALA A 9 -62.24 22.03 -13.98
N SER A 10 -63.41 22.67 -13.77
CA SER A 10 -64.35 22.37 -12.68
C SER A 10 -65.03 20.99 -12.85
N PRO A 11 -65.49 20.37 -11.76
CA PRO A 11 -65.85 18.96 -11.72
C PRO A 11 -67.30 18.72 -12.06
N THR A 12 -67.57 18.18 -13.23
CA THR A 12 -68.82 17.39 -13.49
C THR A 12 -68.40 16.20 -14.36
N SER A 13 -68.83 15.01 -13.88
CA SER A 13 -68.78 13.70 -14.55
C SER A 13 -67.53 12.84 -14.27
N HIS A 14 -67.77 11.55 -14.17
CA HIS A 14 -66.92 10.43 -13.84
C HIS A 14 -65.75 10.26 -14.81
N GLU A 15 -64.72 11.11 -14.72
CA GLU A 15 -63.50 10.93 -15.50
C GLU A 15 -62.33 10.47 -14.61
N LYS A 16 -61.67 9.39 -15.03
CA LYS A 16 -60.46 8.89 -14.43
C LYS A 16 -59.31 9.84 -14.76
N LYS A 17 -58.65 10.39 -13.75
CA LYS A 17 -57.45 11.20 -13.96
C LYS A 17 -56.28 10.33 -14.41
N VAL A 18 -55.66 10.74 -15.51
CA VAL A 18 -54.50 10.09 -16.10
C VAL A 18 -53.23 10.82 -15.59
N LEU A 19 -52.30 10.10 -14.97
CA LEU A 19 -50.99 10.58 -14.63
C LEU A 19 -49.99 9.78 -15.44
N SER A 20 -49.13 10.47 -16.17
CA SER A 20 -48.04 9.87 -16.96
C SER A 20 -46.71 10.25 -16.34
N PHE A 21 -45.89 9.26 -16.01
CA PHE A 21 -44.51 9.40 -15.61
C PHE A 21 -43.68 8.36 -16.39
N ASP A 22 -42.61 8.79 -17.03
CA ASP A 22 -41.64 7.94 -17.73
C ASP A 22 -42.30 6.84 -18.61
N ASP A 23 -43.05 7.25 -19.63
CA ASP A 23 -43.68 6.35 -20.62
C ASP A 23 -44.66 5.28 -20.06
N LYS A 24 -45.08 5.39 -18.80
CA LYS A 24 -46.11 4.51 -18.22
C LYS A 24 -47.36 5.31 -17.80
N THR A 25 -48.51 4.92 -18.32
CA THR A 25 -49.80 5.55 -18.02
C THR A 25 -50.53 4.71 -16.95
N PHE A 26 -50.89 5.33 -15.83
CA PHE A 26 -51.64 4.68 -14.74
C PHE A 26 -53.01 5.32 -14.57
N PHE A 27 -54.04 4.48 -14.44
CA PHE A 27 -55.39 4.92 -14.14
C PHE A 27 -55.70 4.71 -12.65
N LEU A 28 -55.85 5.78 -11.90
CA LEU A 28 -56.12 5.75 -10.46
C LEU A 28 -57.49 6.35 -10.13
N SER A 29 -58.18 5.77 -9.14
CA SER A 29 -59.42 6.34 -8.64
C SER A 29 -59.11 7.66 -7.88
N PRO A 30 -60.05 8.63 -7.83
CA PRO A 30 -59.85 9.93 -7.21
C PRO A 30 -59.36 9.90 -5.75
N LYS A 31 -59.72 8.83 -5.03
CA LYS A 31 -59.35 8.66 -3.61
C LYS A 31 -57.85 8.36 -3.41
N TYR A 32 -57.21 7.69 -4.35
CA TYR A 32 -55.77 7.37 -4.27
C TYR A 32 -54.92 8.47 -4.88
N ALA A 33 -55.43 9.22 -5.85
CA ALA A 33 -54.72 10.36 -6.43
C ALA A 33 -54.43 11.45 -5.39
N MET A 34 -55.39 11.66 -4.43
CA MET A 34 -55.20 12.65 -3.38
C MET A 34 -54.19 12.22 -2.31
N ILE A 35 -54.10 10.91 -2.05
CA ILE A 35 -53.11 10.37 -1.10
C ILE A 35 -51.69 10.47 -1.70
N ILE A 36 -51.52 10.19 -2.98
CA ILE A 36 -50.24 10.30 -3.66
C ILE A 36 -49.79 11.77 -3.74
N LEU A 37 -50.68 12.71 -4.02
CA LEU A 37 -50.38 14.13 -3.99
C LEU A 37 -50.04 14.64 -2.58
N PHE A 38 -50.67 14.09 -1.53
CA PHE A 38 -50.32 14.44 -0.14
C PHE A 38 -48.95 13.90 0.28
N TYR A 39 -48.61 12.69 -0.15
CA TYR A 39 -47.28 12.13 0.07
C TYR A 39 -46.22 12.82 -0.81
N HIS A 40 -46.55 13.18 -2.04
CA HIS A 40 -45.62 13.91 -2.92
C HIS A 40 -45.31 15.31 -2.39
N ASN A 41 -46.30 16.05 -1.90
CA ASN A 41 -46.08 17.36 -1.27
C ASN A 41 -45.40 17.27 0.10
N LYS A 42 -45.49 16.15 0.82
CA LYS A 42 -44.78 15.95 2.11
C LYS A 42 -43.34 15.52 1.88
N ILE A 43 -43.04 14.84 0.77
CA ILE A 43 -41.68 14.46 0.35
C ILE A 43 -40.94 15.63 -0.31
N SER A 44 -41.66 16.56 -0.97
CA SER A 44 -41.05 17.74 -1.61
C SER A 44 -40.72 18.88 -0.66
N SER A 45 -41.17 18.87 0.60
CA SER A 45 -40.90 19.91 1.57
C SER A 45 -39.81 19.56 2.59
N GLU A 46 -39.42 18.32 2.73
CA GLU A 46 -38.21 17.92 3.40
C GLU A 46 -37.15 17.61 2.31
N SER A 47 -36.25 18.55 2.10
CA SER A 47 -35.13 18.50 1.21
C SER A 47 -34.47 17.09 1.16
N TRP A 48 -34.82 16.26 0.17
CA TRP A 48 -33.94 15.19 -0.25
C TRP A 48 -32.70 15.85 -0.87
N ARG A 49 -31.76 16.26 -0.02
CA ARG A 49 -30.39 16.44 -0.42
C ARG A 49 -29.79 15.05 -0.41
N PRO A 50 -29.30 14.52 -1.54
CA PRO A 50 -28.44 13.35 -1.44
C PRO A 50 -27.36 13.75 -0.41
N ASP A 51 -27.24 12.98 0.68
CA ASP A 51 -26.19 13.21 1.66
C ASP A 51 -24.91 13.33 0.84
N LYS A 52 -24.24 14.51 0.93
CA LYS A 52 -22.97 14.67 0.26
C LYS A 52 -22.09 13.56 0.78
N MET A 53 -21.60 12.72 -0.12
CA MET A 53 -20.64 11.68 0.22
C MET A 53 -19.58 12.27 1.14
N LYS A 54 -19.37 11.65 2.30
CA LYS A 54 -18.35 12.12 3.25
C LYS A 54 -16.99 12.12 2.55
N GLU A 55 -16.38 13.29 2.42
CA GLU A 55 -15.03 13.43 1.88
C GLU A 55 -14.01 13.09 2.98
N TYR A 56 -12.92 12.46 2.56
CA TYR A 56 -11.79 12.13 3.42
C TYR A 56 -10.55 12.86 2.94
N THR A 57 -9.79 13.41 3.86
CA THR A 57 -8.44 13.94 3.62
C THR A 57 -7.42 13.03 4.30
N PRO A 58 -6.28 12.76 3.67
CA PRO A 58 -5.26 11.95 4.32
C PRO A 58 -4.71 12.69 5.54
N PHE A 59 -4.65 12.02 6.69
CA PHE A 59 -3.97 12.56 7.86
C PHE A 59 -2.45 12.36 7.79
N LYS A 60 -1.99 11.43 6.91
CA LYS A 60 -0.58 11.23 6.62
C LYS A 60 -0.39 10.99 5.14
N SER A 61 0.47 11.81 4.51
CA SER A 61 0.90 11.65 3.12
C SER A 61 2.38 11.33 3.09
N GLY A 62 2.71 10.10 2.68
CA GLY A 62 4.08 9.67 2.43
C GLY A 62 4.49 9.92 0.98
N LYS A 63 5.73 9.53 0.62
CA LYS A 63 6.27 9.69 -0.74
C LYS A 63 5.40 8.97 -1.79
N VAL A 64 4.88 7.79 -1.47
CA VAL A 64 4.13 6.92 -2.41
C VAL A 64 2.82 6.40 -1.85
N ARG A 65 2.44 6.76 -0.62
CA ARG A 65 1.26 6.25 0.06
C ARG A 65 0.54 7.35 0.82
N GLU A 66 -0.78 7.24 0.89
CA GLU A 66 -1.65 8.10 1.67
C GLU A 66 -2.44 7.28 2.68
N VAL A 67 -2.64 7.82 3.88
CA VAL A 67 -3.33 7.16 4.99
C VAL A 67 -4.48 8.03 5.45
N TYR A 68 -5.67 7.45 5.50
CA TYR A 68 -6.92 8.10 5.87
C TYR A 68 -7.50 7.49 7.14
N ASP A 69 -8.05 8.31 8.01
CA ASP A 69 -8.76 7.85 9.20
C ASP A 69 -10.23 7.53 8.86
N ALA A 70 -10.61 6.26 8.95
CA ALA A 70 -11.96 5.78 8.72
C ALA A 70 -12.72 5.48 10.02
N GLY A 71 -12.30 6.05 11.16
CA GLY A 71 -12.93 5.86 12.46
C GLY A 71 -12.32 4.69 13.23
N ASP A 72 -12.86 3.51 13.12
CA ASP A 72 -12.35 2.29 13.77
C ASP A 72 -11.15 1.66 13.05
N SER A 73 -10.88 2.09 11.83
CA SER A 73 -9.86 1.56 10.93
C SER A 73 -9.12 2.69 10.23
N ILE A 74 -8.10 2.35 9.46
CA ILE A 74 -7.46 3.25 8.50
C ILE A 74 -7.62 2.70 7.08
N ILE A 75 -7.65 3.60 6.10
CA ILE A 75 -7.54 3.23 4.69
C ILE A 75 -6.17 3.69 4.21
N MET A 76 -5.35 2.72 3.78
CA MET A 76 -4.06 2.98 3.16
C MET A 76 -4.21 2.91 1.65
N VAL A 77 -3.82 3.97 0.96
CA VAL A 77 -3.87 4.07 -0.50
C VAL A 77 -2.45 4.10 -1.05
N ALA A 78 -2.05 3.04 -1.74
CA ALA A 78 -0.82 3.01 -2.50
C ALA A 78 -1.02 3.80 -3.79
N THR A 79 -0.25 4.88 -3.97
CA THR A 79 -0.40 5.75 -5.12
C THR A 79 0.47 5.31 -6.29
N ASP A 80 0.16 5.81 -7.47
CA ASP A 80 0.98 5.62 -8.66
C ASP A 80 2.24 6.51 -8.70
N ARG A 81 2.48 7.31 -7.63
CA ARG A 81 3.73 8.06 -7.47
C ARG A 81 4.90 7.08 -7.32
N ILE A 82 6.05 7.46 -7.85
CA ILE A 82 7.31 6.76 -7.64
C ILE A 82 8.32 7.72 -7.01
N SER A 83 9.06 7.25 -6.02
CA SER A 83 10.12 8.01 -5.36
C SER A 83 11.46 7.30 -5.51
N VAL A 84 12.48 8.04 -5.93
CA VAL A 84 13.85 7.57 -6.11
C VAL A 84 14.80 8.64 -5.58
N PHE A 85 15.83 8.24 -4.83
CA PHE A 85 16.76 9.16 -4.17
C PHE A 85 16.05 10.22 -3.33
N ASP A 86 15.01 9.81 -2.58
CA ASP A 86 14.15 10.64 -1.75
C ASP A 86 13.31 11.71 -2.48
N HIS A 87 13.42 11.78 -3.80
CA HIS A 87 12.59 12.66 -4.63
C HIS A 87 11.39 11.91 -5.22
N ILE A 88 10.20 12.53 -5.15
CA ILE A 88 9.01 12.06 -5.87
C ILE A 88 9.15 12.52 -7.31
N LEU A 89 9.11 11.57 -8.25
CA LEU A 89 9.21 11.89 -9.67
C LEU A 89 7.96 12.60 -10.19
N LYS A 90 8.10 13.39 -11.24
CA LYS A 90 7.00 14.13 -11.86
C LYS A 90 5.98 13.23 -12.56
N ASN A 91 6.42 12.05 -13.01
CA ASN A 91 5.56 11.06 -13.63
C ASN A 91 4.88 10.17 -12.59
N LYS A 92 3.71 9.64 -12.96
CA LYS A 92 3.05 8.53 -12.28
C LYS A 92 3.26 7.25 -13.08
N ILE A 93 3.36 6.12 -12.40
CA ILE A 93 3.41 4.79 -13.01
C ILE A 93 2.03 4.16 -12.85
N THR A 94 1.21 4.29 -13.88
CA THR A 94 -0.19 3.82 -13.85
C THR A 94 -0.33 2.36 -13.42
N LYS A 95 -1.26 2.09 -12.50
CA LYS A 95 -1.51 0.79 -11.86
C LYS A 95 -0.41 0.31 -10.90
N LYS A 96 0.65 1.09 -10.66
CA LYS A 96 1.69 0.72 -9.69
C LYS A 96 1.08 0.49 -8.30
N GLY A 97 0.27 1.42 -7.82
CA GLY A 97 -0.37 1.30 -6.50
C GLY A 97 -1.20 0.03 -6.35
N ALA A 98 -1.94 -0.35 -7.38
CA ALA A 98 -2.74 -1.57 -7.37
C ALA A 98 -1.86 -2.84 -7.31
N ILE A 99 -0.75 -2.88 -8.06
CA ILE A 99 0.20 -4.01 -8.00
C ILE A 99 0.78 -4.15 -6.58
N LEU A 100 1.22 -3.04 -5.96
CA LEU A 100 1.79 -3.06 -4.61
C LEU A 100 0.78 -3.56 -3.57
N THR A 101 -0.48 -3.10 -3.65
CA THR A 101 -1.55 -3.53 -2.74
C THR A 101 -1.85 -5.02 -2.89
N GLN A 102 -1.99 -5.52 -4.12
CA GLN A 102 -2.28 -6.93 -4.36
C GLN A 102 -1.09 -7.83 -4.02
N MET A 103 0.14 -7.36 -4.19
CA MET A 103 1.35 -8.08 -3.78
C MET A 103 1.45 -8.16 -2.26
N SER A 104 1.21 -7.06 -1.54
CA SER A 104 1.16 -7.06 -0.07
C SER A 104 0.09 -8.03 0.45
N LYS A 105 -1.12 -8.00 -0.14
CA LYS A 105 -2.18 -8.96 0.21
C LYS A 105 -1.72 -10.41 0.05
N PHE A 106 -1.11 -10.74 -1.08
CA PHE A 106 -0.61 -12.10 -1.34
C PHE A 106 0.36 -12.58 -0.24
N TRP A 107 1.30 -11.73 0.17
CA TRP A 107 2.26 -12.07 1.19
C TRP A 107 1.66 -12.11 2.60
N PHE A 108 0.75 -11.19 2.93
CA PHE A 108 0.01 -11.22 4.20
C PHE A 108 -0.79 -12.51 4.38
N ASP A 109 -1.48 -12.95 3.32
CA ASP A 109 -2.22 -14.22 3.34
C ASP A 109 -1.27 -15.42 3.56
N MET A 110 -0.12 -15.43 2.86
CA MET A 110 0.85 -16.53 2.92
C MET A 110 1.55 -16.66 4.28
N THR A 111 1.70 -15.56 5.02
CA THR A 111 2.50 -15.49 6.25
C THR A 111 1.67 -15.36 7.52
N SER A 112 0.35 -15.50 7.41
CA SER A 112 -0.59 -15.40 8.54
C SER A 112 -0.36 -16.44 9.65
N ASP A 113 0.35 -17.52 9.36
CA ASP A 113 0.78 -18.54 10.32
C ASP A 113 2.02 -18.15 11.16
N ILE A 114 2.76 -17.11 10.75
CA ILE A 114 3.94 -16.60 11.48
C ILE A 114 3.53 -15.49 12.44
N ILE A 115 2.78 -14.52 11.95
CA ILE A 115 2.36 -13.34 12.71
C ILE A 115 1.06 -12.77 12.12
N PRO A 116 0.14 -12.26 12.96
CA PRO A 116 -0.99 -11.48 12.46
C PRO A 116 -0.53 -10.23 11.71
N ASN A 117 -1.30 -9.80 10.72
CA ASN A 117 -1.06 -8.55 10.01
C ASN A 117 -2.26 -7.61 10.13
N HIS A 118 -2.05 -6.35 9.80
CA HIS A 118 -3.04 -5.29 9.97
C HIS A 118 -4.13 -5.24 8.90
N MET A 119 -3.99 -5.99 7.81
CA MET A 119 -4.95 -5.97 6.70
C MET A 119 -6.30 -6.55 7.11
N ILE A 120 -7.36 -5.79 6.93
CA ILE A 120 -8.75 -6.23 7.12
C ILE A 120 -9.33 -6.66 5.77
N SER A 121 -9.21 -5.79 4.75
CA SER A 121 -9.74 -6.05 3.41
C SER A 121 -9.01 -5.21 2.35
N VAL A 122 -8.97 -5.71 1.12
CA VAL A 122 -8.60 -4.94 -0.09
C VAL A 122 -9.79 -4.79 -1.04
N ASP A 123 -10.98 -5.28 -0.65
CA ASP A 123 -12.20 -5.03 -1.41
C ASP A 123 -12.73 -3.63 -1.07
N ASN A 124 -12.86 -2.79 -2.08
CA ASN A 124 -13.37 -1.43 -1.90
C ASN A 124 -14.84 -1.41 -1.43
N ALA A 125 -15.60 -2.49 -1.64
CA ALA A 125 -16.95 -2.63 -1.09
C ALA A 125 -16.99 -2.66 0.45
N ASP A 126 -15.91 -3.09 1.10
CA ASP A 126 -15.75 -3.10 2.57
C ASP A 126 -15.29 -1.75 3.14
N MET A 127 -15.10 -0.75 2.29
CA MET A 127 -14.60 0.57 2.65
C MET A 127 -15.72 1.61 2.56
N PRO A 128 -15.57 2.79 3.21
CA PRO A 128 -16.51 3.91 3.03
C PRO A 128 -16.70 4.27 1.56
N GLU A 129 -17.88 4.73 1.17
CA GLU A 129 -18.30 5.04 -0.20
C GLU A 129 -17.28 5.92 -0.96
N PHE A 130 -16.62 6.85 -0.28
CA PHE A 130 -15.54 7.68 -0.84
C PHE A 130 -14.43 6.85 -1.49
N PHE A 131 -14.07 5.71 -0.92
CA PHE A 131 -13.01 4.84 -1.43
C PHE A 131 -13.52 3.81 -2.47
N GLN A 132 -14.78 3.84 -2.83
CA GLN A 132 -15.36 3.03 -3.91
C GLN A 132 -15.29 3.73 -5.28
N GLN A 133 -14.74 4.95 -5.35
CA GLN A 133 -14.49 5.67 -6.59
C GLN A 133 -13.35 5.00 -7.38
N GLU A 134 -13.39 5.12 -8.71
CA GLU A 134 -12.46 4.47 -9.65
C GLU A 134 -10.98 4.65 -9.28
N GLN A 135 -10.61 5.86 -8.83
CA GLN A 135 -9.23 6.19 -8.45
C GLN A 135 -8.68 5.39 -7.25
N PHE A 136 -9.54 4.76 -6.46
CA PHE A 136 -9.17 3.97 -5.28
C PHE A 136 -9.29 2.46 -5.49
N ILE A 137 -9.86 2.04 -6.63
CA ILE A 137 -10.11 0.62 -6.90
C ILE A 137 -8.79 -0.14 -7.07
N GLY A 138 -8.61 -1.17 -6.25
CA GLY A 138 -7.49 -2.09 -6.28
C GLY A 138 -6.20 -1.59 -5.62
N ASN A 139 -6.06 -0.27 -5.36
CA ASN A 139 -4.86 0.32 -4.73
C ASN A 139 -5.09 0.70 -3.26
N SER A 140 -6.27 0.41 -2.71
CA SER A 140 -6.65 0.70 -1.33
C SER A 140 -6.65 -0.56 -0.47
N MET A 141 -6.29 -0.40 0.80
CA MET A 141 -6.31 -1.44 1.82
C MET A 141 -6.93 -0.88 3.09
N LYS A 142 -8.00 -1.53 3.57
CA LYS A 142 -8.56 -1.26 4.90
C LYS A 142 -7.72 -2.02 5.92
N CYS A 143 -7.22 -1.31 6.92
CA CYS A 143 -6.32 -1.84 7.92
C CYS A 143 -6.79 -1.51 9.34
N GLN A 144 -6.45 -2.37 10.27
CA GLN A 144 -6.60 -2.04 11.69
C GLN A 144 -5.59 -0.95 12.08
N LYS A 145 -5.95 -0.11 13.04
CA LYS A 145 -5.05 0.88 13.63
C LYS A 145 -4.01 0.21 14.50
N LEU A 146 -2.75 0.62 14.34
CA LEU A 146 -1.64 0.13 15.14
C LEU A 146 -0.90 1.31 15.77
N THR A 147 -0.40 1.11 16.99
CA THR A 147 0.67 1.95 17.54
C THR A 147 2.00 1.46 16.99
N MET A 148 2.54 2.17 15.99
CA MET A 148 3.73 1.72 15.27
C MET A 148 4.97 1.69 16.17
N ILE A 149 5.74 0.62 16.07
CA ILE A 149 7.09 0.52 16.67
C ILE A 149 8.02 1.36 15.77
N PRO A 150 8.77 2.34 16.32
CA PRO A 150 9.51 3.32 15.53
C PRO A 150 10.83 2.74 14.98
N MET A 151 10.73 1.68 14.21
CA MET A 151 11.89 1.00 13.62
C MET A 151 11.55 0.43 12.25
N GLU A 152 12.45 0.61 11.29
CA GLU A 152 12.44 -0.10 10.03
C GLU A 152 13.20 -1.44 10.21
N CYS A 153 12.49 -2.53 10.02
CA CYS A 153 13.01 -3.88 10.21
C CYS A 153 13.55 -4.42 8.89
N ILE A 154 14.81 -4.09 8.60
CA ILE A 154 15.48 -4.51 7.36
C ILE A 154 16.16 -5.86 7.58
N VAL A 155 15.95 -6.77 6.65
CA VAL A 155 16.63 -8.09 6.60
C VAL A 155 17.34 -8.23 5.26
N ARG A 156 18.56 -8.77 5.31
CA ARG A 156 19.39 -8.99 4.12
C ARG A 156 19.81 -10.45 4.04
N GLY A 157 19.47 -11.10 2.94
CA GLY A 157 20.00 -12.42 2.59
C GLY A 157 21.17 -12.36 1.61
N TYR A 158 21.38 -11.19 1.01
CA TYR A 158 22.47 -10.90 0.08
C TYR A 158 23.08 -9.55 0.44
N ILE A 159 24.40 -9.42 0.22
CA ILE A 159 25.12 -8.19 0.55
C ILE A 159 25.09 -7.21 -0.63
N THR A 160 24.28 -6.13 -0.50
CA THR A 160 24.09 -5.14 -1.57
C THR A 160 23.69 -3.78 -1.00
N GLY A 161 23.68 -2.74 -1.82
CA GLY A 161 23.27 -1.37 -1.45
C GLY A 161 24.03 -0.85 -0.24
N SER A 162 23.35 -0.16 0.68
CA SER A 162 23.97 0.40 1.89
C SER A 162 24.65 -0.64 2.77
N GLY A 163 24.17 -1.90 2.75
CA GLY A 163 24.85 -3.01 3.44
C GLY A 163 26.20 -3.32 2.83
N TRP A 164 26.31 -3.35 1.51
CA TRP A 164 27.58 -3.53 0.79
C TRP A 164 28.54 -2.36 1.07
N GLU A 165 28.07 -1.13 1.00
CA GLU A 165 28.87 0.06 1.30
C GLU A 165 29.41 0.04 2.74
N SER A 166 28.59 -0.38 3.72
CA SER A 166 29.02 -0.54 5.12
C SER A 166 30.08 -1.64 5.26
N TYR A 167 29.83 -2.79 4.65
CA TYR A 167 30.79 -3.90 4.66
C TYR A 167 32.14 -3.53 4.05
N GLN A 168 32.16 -2.80 2.93
CA GLN A 168 33.41 -2.34 2.31
C GLN A 168 34.22 -1.41 3.22
N LYS A 169 33.56 -0.62 4.08
CA LYS A 169 34.22 0.32 4.99
C LYS A 169 34.93 -0.38 6.15
N ASN A 170 34.28 -1.35 6.77
CA ASN A 170 34.75 -1.90 8.06
C ASN A 170 34.47 -3.40 8.27
N GLY A 171 33.96 -4.10 7.26
CA GLY A 171 33.65 -5.54 7.36
C GLY A 171 32.41 -5.86 8.19
N THR A 172 31.59 -4.85 8.55
CA THR A 172 30.39 -5.01 9.38
C THR A 172 29.16 -4.35 8.74
N VAL A 173 27.97 -4.82 9.15
CA VAL A 173 26.70 -4.15 8.85
C VAL A 173 25.90 -4.10 10.15
N CYS A 174 25.47 -2.92 10.60
CA CYS A 174 24.74 -2.74 11.86
C CYS A 174 25.43 -3.44 13.06
N GLY A 175 26.76 -3.35 13.16
CA GLY A 175 27.54 -4.02 14.19
C GLY A 175 27.80 -5.51 13.96
N ILE A 176 27.13 -6.15 13.00
CA ILE A 176 27.31 -7.58 12.69
C ILE A 176 28.56 -7.76 11.82
N LYS A 177 29.55 -8.49 12.36
CA LYS A 177 30.76 -8.85 11.61
C LYS A 177 30.44 -9.92 10.57
N LEU A 178 30.81 -9.65 9.32
CA LEU A 178 30.60 -10.57 8.20
C LEU A 178 31.92 -11.26 7.81
N PRO A 179 31.85 -12.43 7.12
CA PRO A 179 33.03 -13.10 6.57
C PRO A 179 33.85 -12.16 5.68
N ALA A 180 35.18 -12.30 5.73
CA ALA A 180 36.05 -11.56 4.83
C ALA A 180 35.96 -12.07 3.39
N GLY A 181 36.16 -11.16 2.43
CA GLY A 181 36.19 -11.51 1.00
C GLY A 181 34.85 -11.67 0.30
N LEU A 182 33.74 -11.27 0.94
CA LEU A 182 32.43 -11.21 0.29
C LEU A 182 32.48 -10.26 -0.92
N LYS A 183 31.75 -10.61 -1.95
CA LYS A 183 31.57 -9.82 -3.17
C LYS A 183 30.22 -9.14 -3.19
N GLU A 184 30.08 -8.07 -3.95
CA GLU A 184 28.78 -7.43 -4.16
C GLU A 184 27.72 -8.43 -4.62
N SER A 185 26.51 -8.32 -4.12
CA SER A 185 25.38 -9.21 -4.41
C SER A 185 25.59 -10.68 -4.00
N GLU A 186 26.63 -11.00 -3.22
CA GLU A 186 26.85 -12.36 -2.74
C GLU A 186 25.81 -12.76 -1.69
N LYS A 187 25.37 -14.02 -1.76
CA LYS A 187 24.45 -14.58 -0.76
C LYS A 187 25.18 -14.70 0.59
N LEU A 188 24.56 -14.19 1.64
CA LEU A 188 25.07 -14.36 2.99
C LEU A 188 24.89 -15.81 3.49
N PRO A 189 25.76 -16.32 4.35
CA PRO A 189 25.59 -17.65 4.96
C PRO A 189 24.25 -17.83 5.66
N GLU A 190 23.83 -16.78 6.39
CA GLU A 190 22.51 -16.65 7.01
C GLU A 190 21.98 -15.24 6.78
N PRO A 191 20.65 -15.07 6.67
CA PRO A 191 20.06 -13.73 6.64
C PRO A 191 20.38 -12.95 7.91
N ILE A 192 20.69 -11.67 7.77
CA ILE A 192 21.00 -10.79 8.89
C ILE A 192 19.93 -9.72 9.07
N PHE A 193 19.61 -9.41 10.32
CA PHE A 193 18.73 -8.32 10.70
C PHE A 193 19.55 -7.03 10.83
N THR A 194 19.24 -6.02 10.03
CA THR A 194 19.98 -4.77 9.93
C THR A 194 19.04 -3.59 10.05
N PRO A 195 18.53 -3.32 11.27
CA PRO A 195 17.49 -2.31 11.47
C PRO A 195 17.99 -0.89 11.20
N SER A 196 17.03 -0.01 10.96
CA SER A 196 17.23 1.43 10.83
C SER A 196 16.23 2.15 11.73
N THR A 197 16.61 3.28 12.28
CA THR A 197 15.65 4.16 12.95
C THR A 197 14.66 4.67 11.92
N LYS A 198 13.43 4.97 12.36
CA LYS A 198 12.46 5.68 11.54
C LYS A 198 12.57 7.16 11.88
N ALA A 199 13.29 7.90 11.05
CA ALA A 199 13.49 9.32 11.22
C ALA A 199 12.17 10.12 11.07
N GLU A 200 12.09 11.29 11.69
CA GLU A 200 11.01 12.25 11.44
C GLU A 200 11.13 12.82 10.02
N LEU A 201 10.04 13.41 9.55
CA LEU A 201 10.00 14.00 8.19
C LEU A 201 11.08 15.09 8.05
N GLY A 202 12.08 14.81 7.23
CA GLY A 202 13.21 15.73 6.97
C GLY A 202 14.57 15.22 7.42
N ASP A 203 14.60 14.19 8.26
CA ASP A 203 15.84 13.50 8.67
C ASP A 203 16.03 12.20 7.88
N HIS A 204 17.25 11.69 7.90
CA HIS A 204 17.60 10.41 7.25
C HIS A 204 17.52 9.25 8.23
N ASP A 205 17.00 8.12 7.75
CA ASP A 205 17.00 6.87 8.50
C ASP A 205 18.44 6.40 8.72
N GLU A 206 18.80 6.12 9.99
CA GLU A 206 20.13 5.67 10.37
C GLU A 206 20.16 4.18 10.65
N ASN A 207 21.08 3.47 10.02
CA ASN A 207 21.33 2.07 10.34
C ASN A 207 21.88 1.96 11.77
N VAL A 208 21.27 1.12 12.58
CA VAL A 208 21.61 0.94 13.99
C VAL A 208 21.85 -0.53 14.31
N SER A 209 22.57 -0.82 15.40
CA SER A 209 22.64 -2.15 15.97
C SER A 209 21.30 -2.54 16.63
N LEU A 210 21.13 -3.82 16.95
CA LEU A 210 19.93 -4.29 17.67
C LEU A 210 19.79 -3.59 19.03
N GLU A 211 20.90 -3.38 19.73
CA GLU A 211 20.97 -2.74 21.03
C GLU A 211 20.58 -1.26 20.97
N GLU A 212 21.12 -0.53 20.00
CA GLU A 212 20.76 0.87 19.76
C GLU A 212 19.30 1.01 19.35
N GLY A 213 18.82 0.10 18.50
CA GLY A 213 17.40 0.00 18.14
C GLY A 213 16.50 -0.27 19.33
N ALA A 214 16.90 -1.18 20.22
CA ALA A 214 16.16 -1.45 21.46
C ALA A 214 16.08 -0.22 22.35
N ALA A 215 17.19 0.53 22.49
CA ALA A 215 17.20 1.79 23.24
C ALA A 215 16.32 2.87 22.60
N PHE A 216 16.22 2.87 21.27
CA PHE A 216 15.33 3.79 20.54
C PHE A 216 13.85 3.43 20.75
N ILE A 217 13.49 2.15 20.68
CA ILE A 217 12.13 1.68 20.96
C ILE A 217 11.74 1.98 22.41
N ASP A 218 12.69 1.86 23.35
CA ASP A 218 12.44 2.07 24.80
C ASP A 218 11.99 3.51 25.12
N LYS A 219 12.39 4.49 24.29
CA LYS A 219 11.92 5.89 24.42
C LYS A 219 10.41 6.01 24.20
N THR A 220 9.86 5.21 23.28
CA THR A 220 8.41 5.22 22.97
C THR A 220 7.65 4.23 23.85
N PHE A 221 8.28 3.10 24.20
CA PHE A 221 7.69 2.02 25.00
C PHE A 221 8.59 1.69 26.20
N PRO A 222 8.55 2.50 27.28
CA PRO A 222 9.45 2.36 28.42
C PRO A 222 9.42 0.97 29.06
N GLY A 223 10.60 0.36 29.24
CA GLY A 223 10.79 -0.97 29.79
C GLY A 223 10.51 -2.12 28.80
N LYS A 224 10.19 -1.81 27.53
CA LYS A 224 9.86 -2.80 26.50
C LYS A 224 10.84 -2.83 25.33
N GLY A 225 11.78 -1.92 25.27
CA GLY A 225 12.67 -1.74 24.12
C GLY A 225 13.36 -3.03 23.69
N LYS A 226 14.01 -3.72 24.64
CA LYS A 226 14.70 -4.98 24.36
C LYS A 226 13.74 -6.09 23.92
N GLU A 227 12.64 -6.27 24.64
CA GLU A 227 11.63 -7.31 24.33
C GLU A 227 11.09 -7.13 22.91
N TYR A 228 10.72 -5.89 22.54
CA TYR A 228 10.16 -5.64 21.22
C TYR A 228 11.22 -5.74 20.12
N ALA A 229 12.43 -5.24 20.34
CA ALA A 229 13.52 -5.35 19.37
C ALA A 229 13.85 -6.83 19.05
N GLU A 230 13.93 -7.69 20.06
CA GLU A 230 14.19 -9.12 19.88
C GLU A 230 13.03 -9.81 19.14
N LYS A 231 11.77 -9.53 19.52
CA LYS A 231 10.60 -10.12 18.85
C LYS A 231 10.46 -9.71 17.40
N ILE A 232 10.60 -8.40 17.08
CA ILE A 232 10.50 -7.95 15.70
C ILE A 232 11.67 -8.44 14.83
N ARG A 233 12.88 -8.59 15.40
CA ARG A 233 13.98 -9.28 14.73
C ARG A 233 13.60 -10.71 14.35
N ASP A 234 13.10 -11.48 15.31
CA ASP A 234 12.78 -12.89 15.12
C ASP A 234 11.65 -13.06 14.10
N TYR A 235 10.60 -12.23 14.16
CA TYR A 235 9.54 -12.20 13.15
C TYR A 235 10.07 -11.81 11.77
N THR A 236 10.94 -10.80 11.70
CA THR A 236 11.55 -10.34 10.44
C THR A 236 12.33 -11.47 9.77
N LEU A 237 13.15 -12.19 10.53
CA LEU A 237 13.94 -13.31 10.02
C LEU A 237 13.06 -14.50 9.58
N ALA A 238 12.02 -14.82 10.35
CA ALA A 238 11.09 -15.89 10.02
C ALA A 238 10.28 -15.58 8.74
N LEU A 239 9.73 -14.36 8.64
CA LEU A 239 9.03 -13.88 7.46
C LEU A 239 9.93 -13.93 6.23
N TYR A 240 11.14 -13.40 6.34
CA TYR A 240 12.10 -13.38 5.23
C TYR A 240 12.44 -14.80 4.76
N LYS A 241 12.79 -15.72 5.66
CA LYS A 241 13.17 -17.10 5.31
C LYS A 241 12.06 -17.79 4.50
N LYS A 242 10.82 -17.73 4.98
CA LYS A 242 9.67 -18.34 4.31
C LYS A 242 9.42 -17.72 2.92
N CYS A 243 9.41 -16.39 2.86
CA CYS A 243 9.09 -15.69 1.61
C CYS A 243 10.22 -15.79 0.59
N ALA A 244 11.50 -15.74 1.02
CA ALA A 244 12.65 -15.88 0.14
C ALA A 244 12.74 -17.28 -0.48
N GLU A 245 12.45 -18.34 0.30
CA GLU A 245 12.37 -19.72 -0.21
C GLU A 245 11.27 -19.85 -1.26
N TYR A 246 10.08 -19.33 -0.96
CA TYR A 246 8.98 -19.33 -1.93
C TYR A 246 9.32 -18.56 -3.21
N ALA A 247 9.82 -17.33 -3.08
CA ALA A 247 10.17 -16.49 -4.23
C ALA A 247 11.26 -17.16 -5.11
N LEU A 248 12.25 -17.80 -4.47
CA LEU A 248 13.29 -18.55 -5.17
C LEU A 248 12.70 -19.68 -6.00
N SER A 249 11.69 -20.38 -5.49
CA SER A 249 10.96 -21.43 -6.24
C SER A 249 10.20 -20.88 -7.46
N LYS A 250 9.96 -19.57 -7.49
CA LYS A 250 9.32 -18.85 -8.58
C LYS A 250 10.30 -18.12 -9.49
N GLY A 251 11.62 -18.33 -9.30
CA GLY A 251 12.65 -17.71 -10.11
C GLY A 251 13.02 -16.28 -9.68
N ILE A 252 12.64 -15.87 -8.48
CA ILE A 252 12.94 -14.55 -7.92
C ILE A 252 13.79 -14.68 -6.68
N ILE A 253 14.90 -13.95 -6.63
CA ILE A 253 15.73 -13.74 -5.44
C ILE A 253 15.21 -12.49 -4.71
N ILE A 254 14.85 -12.62 -3.45
CA ILE A 254 14.64 -11.48 -2.55
C ILE A 254 15.98 -11.19 -1.87
N ALA A 255 16.68 -10.14 -2.31
CA ALA A 255 18.00 -9.83 -1.78
C ALA A 255 17.93 -9.22 -0.38
N ASP A 256 17.04 -8.27 -0.19
CA ASP A 256 16.69 -7.64 1.07
C ASP A 256 15.25 -7.13 1.02
N THR A 257 14.73 -6.85 2.19
CA THR A 257 13.41 -6.23 2.36
C THR A 257 13.31 -5.48 3.68
N LYS A 258 12.31 -4.62 3.77
CA LYS A 258 11.95 -3.85 4.96
C LYS A 258 10.54 -4.25 5.41
N PHE A 259 10.39 -4.53 6.71
CA PHE A 259 9.10 -4.70 7.38
C PHE A 259 8.88 -3.60 8.41
N GLU A 260 7.63 -3.33 8.73
CA GLU A 260 7.23 -2.46 9.83
C GLU A 260 6.24 -3.19 10.74
N PHE A 261 6.36 -2.96 12.03
CA PHE A 261 5.50 -3.59 13.03
C PHE A 261 4.85 -2.53 13.92
N GLY A 262 3.71 -2.87 14.48
CA GLY A 262 3.04 -2.06 15.47
C GLY A 262 2.34 -2.93 16.51
N LEU A 263 1.75 -2.28 17.50
CA LEU A 263 0.95 -2.93 18.52
C LEU A 263 -0.53 -2.71 18.22
N ASP A 264 -1.32 -3.77 18.37
CA ASP A 264 -2.78 -3.67 18.39
C ASP A 264 -3.27 -3.08 19.74
N ASP A 265 -4.59 -2.94 19.90
CA ASP A 265 -5.24 -2.43 21.12
C ASP A 265 -5.02 -3.32 22.36
N LYS A 266 -4.58 -4.57 22.16
CA LYS A 266 -4.25 -5.53 23.22
C LYS A 266 -2.76 -5.60 23.54
N GLY A 267 -1.93 -4.84 22.80
CA GLY A 267 -0.49 -4.83 22.94
C GLY A 267 0.23 -5.98 22.24
N ASN A 268 -0.44 -6.72 21.34
CA ASN A 268 0.21 -7.74 20.52
C ASN A 268 0.97 -7.10 19.37
N ILE A 269 2.12 -7.66 19.01
CA ILE A 269 2.87 -7.24 17.84
C ILE A 269 2.17 -7.74 16.57
N VAL A 270 1.95 -6.84 15.63
CA VAL A 270 1.25 -7.05 14.37
C VAL A 270 2.11 -6.50 13.23
N LEU A 271 2.20 -7.24 12.12
CA LEU A 271 2.86 -6.78 10.90
C LEU A 271 2.01 -5.69 10.24
N GLY A 272 2.62 -4.55 9.96
CA GLY A 272 1.98 -3.38 9.35
C GLY A 272 2.59 -2.96 8.04
N ASP A 273 2.16 -1.81 7.52
CA ASP A 273 2.61 -1.17 6.29
C ASP A 273 2.42 -2.07 5.04
N GLU A 274 3.37 -2.11 4.13
CA GLU A 274 3.41 -3.01 2.98
C GLU A 274 4.32 -4.21 3.23
N MET A 275 4.12 -5.26 2.45
CA MET A 275 4.94 -6.45 2.59
C MET A 275 5.51 -6.90 1.26
N LEU A 276 6.87 -6.98 1.18
CA LEU A 276 7.60 -7.59 0.07
C LEU A 276 7.13 -7.11 -1.32
N THR A 277 7.12 -5.79 -1.49
CA THR A 277 6.82 -5.16 -2.77
C THR A 277 8.12 -4.68 -3.44
N PRO A 278 8.10 -4.40 -4.74
CA PRO A 278 9.25 -3.77 -5.41
C PRO A 278 9.62 -2.38 -4.87
N ASP A 279 8.76 -1.75 -4.05
CA ASP A 279 9.07 -0.49 -3.38
C ASP A 279 9.85 -0.66 -2.09
N SER A 280 9.63 -1.76 -1.36
CA SER A 280 10.27 -2.07 -0.06
C SER A 280 11.34 -3.16 -0.14
N SER A 281 11.54 -3.79 -1.30
CA SER A 281 12.39 -4.97 -1.47
C SER A 281 13.22 -4.89 -2.74
N ARG A 282 14.39 -5.55 -2.76
CA ARG A 282 15.14 -5.83 -3.98
C ARG A 282 14.81 -7.21 -4.49
N PHE A 283 14.16 -7.26 -5.65
CA PHE A 283 13.82 -8.50 -6.36
C PHE A 283 14.71 -8.67 -7.58
N TRP A 284 15.50 -9.74 -7.60
CA TRP A 284 16.37 -10.07 -8.74
C TRP A 284 15.85 -11.31 -9.47
N PRO A 285 15.97 -11.37 -10.79
CA PRO A 285 15.78 -12.62 -11.51
C PRO A 285 16.82 -13.64 -11.04
N LEU A 286 16.39 -14.88 -10.78
CA LEU A 286 17.30 -15.98 -10.48
C LEU A 286 18.13 -16.34 -11.71
N GLU A 287 17.50 -16.27 -12.90
CA GLU A 287 18.19 -16.47 -14.17
C GLU A 287 19.23 -15.36 -14.39
N GLY A 288 20.46 -15.76 -14.65
CA GLY A 288 21.57 -14.82 -14.86
C GLY A 288 22.14 -14.19 -13.59
N TYR A 289 21.65 -14.52 -12.39
CA TYR A 289 22.25 -14.07 -11.15
C TYR A 289 23.73 -14.46 -11.06
N LYS A 290 24.58 -13.49 -10.68
CA LYS A 290 26.01 -13.69 -10.51
C LYS A 290 26.57 -12.76 -9.43
N ALA A 291 27.14 -13.34 -8.38
CA ALA A 291 27.85 -12.57 -7.35
C ALA A 291 29.06 -11.81 -7.92
N GLY A 292 29.41 -10.69 -7.33
CA GLY A 292 30.54 -9.84 -7.73
C GLY A 292 30.15 -8.71 -8.69
N GLN A 293 28.86 -8.48 -8.88
CA GLN A 293 28.34 -7.41 -9.72
C GLN A 293 26.96 -6.96 -9.26
N SER A 294 26.54 -5.76 -9.66
CA SER A 294 25.14 -5.32 -9.54
C SER A 294 24.22 -6.21 -10.35
N GLN A 295 22.99 -6.45 -9.87
CA GLN A 295 22.03 -7.36 -10.49
C GLN A 295 20.94 -6.59 -11.25
N PRO A 296 20.43 -7.14 -12.37
CA PRO A 296 19.14 -6.73 -12.91
C PRO A 296 18.05 -6.85 -11.82
N SER A 297 17.04 -6.00 -11.87
CA SER A 297 16.04 -5.97 -10.80
C SER A 297 14.64 -5.74 -11.34
N TYR A 298 13.64 -6.28 -10.63
CA TYR A 298 12.22 -6.00 -10.82
C TYR A 298 11.74 -4.76 -10.04
N ASP A 299 12.64 -4.13 -9.30
CA ASP A 299 12.38 -2.93 -8.50
C ASP A 299 12.75 -1.62 -9.24
N LYS A 300 12.93 -0.55 -8.46
CA LYS A 300 13.29 0.80 -8.95
C LYS A 300 14.72 0.92 -9.49
N GLN A 301 15.54 -0.14 -9.52
CA GLN A 301 16.94 -0.02 -9.93
C GLN A 301 17.08 0.48 -11.36
N PHE A 302 16.22 0.00 -12.27
CA PHE A 302 16.18 0.49 -13.65
C PHE A 302 15.95 2.00 -13.74
N VAL A 303 15.04 2.54 -12.91
CA VAL A 303 14.78 3.99 -12.84
C VAL A 303 15.97 4.73 -12.23
N ARG A 304 16.58 4.16 -11.17
CA ARG A 304 17.80 4.74 -10.54
C ARG A 304 18.94 4.86 -11.54
N ASP A 305 19.18 3.81 -12.32
CA ASP A 305 20.26 3.76 -13.31
C ASP A 305 20.00 4.75 -14.44
N TRP A 306 18.75 4.86 -14.90
CA TRP A 306 18.39 5.84 -15.91
C TRP A 306 18.58 7.28 -15.40
N LEU A 307 18.13 7.59 -14.18
CA LEU A 307 18.30 8.93 -13.58
C LEU A 307 19.80 9.28 -13.39
N LYS A 308 20.64 8.34 -12.98
CA LYS A 308 22.09 8.55 -12.87
C LYS A 308 22.72 8.85 -14.23
N ALA A 309 22.25 8.21 -15.29
CA ALA A 309 22.72 8.45 -16.66
C ALA A 309 22.15 9.74 -17.28
N ASN A 310 21.08 10.29 -16.71
CA ASN A 310 20.38 11.48 -17.22
C ASN A 310 20.14 12.52 -16.09
N PRO A 311 21.22 13.10 -15.50
CA PRO A 311 21.12 14.01 -14.35
C PRO A 311 20.31 15.26 -14.64
N ASP A 312 20.26 15.71 -15.91
CA ASP A 312 19.55 16.91 -16.36
C ASP A 312 18.06 16.66 -16.65
N SER A 313 17.54 15.45 -16.38
CA SER A 313 16.15 15.05 -16.64
C SER A 313 15.10 15.76 -15.77
N ASP A 314 15.52 16.47 -14.72
CA ASP A 314 14.64 17.14 -13.76
C ASP A 314 13.58 16.15 -13.18
N TYR A 315 14.00 14.93 -12.96
CA TYR A 315 13.15 13.83 -12.45
C TYR A 315 11.91 13.53 -13.32
N LEU A 316 11.99 13.83 -14.62
CA LEU A 316 10.96 13.49 -15.60
C LEU A 316 11.41 12.30 -16.44
N LEU A 317 10.68 11.19 -16.36
CA LEU A 317 10.97 9.96 -17.09
C LEU A 317 10.35 9.99 -18.50
N PRO A 318 11.04 9.49 -19.54
CA PRO A 318 10.41 9.24 -20.82
C PRO A 318 9.45 8.04 -20.76
N GLN A 319 8.50 7.98 -21.68
CA GLN A 319 7.40 7.01 -21.66
C GLN A 319 7.90 5.56 -21.71
N ASP A 320 8.95 5.28 -22.47
CA ASP A 320 9.51 3.94 -22.58
C ASP A 320 10.13 3.44 -21.25
N VAL A 321 10.66 4.34 -20.41
CA VAL A 321 11.16 4.01 -19.07
C VAL A 321 10.00 3.72 -18.13
N ILE A 322 8.90 4.49 -18.22
CA ILE A 322 7.67 4.26 -17.48
C ILE A 322 7.10 2.88 -17.84
N ASP A 323 6.96 2.58 -19.13
CA ASP A 323 6.39 1.33 -19.64
C ASP A 323 7.23 0.11 -19.22
N LYS A 324 8.54 0.22 -19.29
CA LYS A 324 9.46 -0.83 -18.82
C LYS A 324 9.37 -1.03 -17.30
N THR A 325 9.19 0.06 -16.55
CA THR A 325 9.07 -0.02 -15.10
C THR A 325 7.80 -0.76 -14.70
N ILE A 326 6.64 -0.39 -15.26
CA ILE A 326 5.39 -1.09 -14.92
C ILE A 326 5.40 -2.54 -15.41
N ALA A 327 6.03 -2.84 -16.55
CA ALA A 327 6.18 -4.20 -17.03
C ALA A 327 6.94 -5.08 -16.03
N LYS A 328 8.04 -4.58 -15.44
CA LYS A 328 8.81 -5.29 -14.40
C LYS A 328 8.01 -5.55 -13.13
N TYR A 329 7.20 -4.58 -12.70
CA TYR A 329 6.32 -4.76 -11.53
C TYR A 329 5.24 -5.82 -11.78
N LYS A 330 4.64 -5.83 -12.99
CA LYS A 330 3.68 -6.86 -13.40
C LYS A 330 4.32 -8.24 -13.49
N GLU A 331 5.49 -8.33 -14.12
CA GLU A 331 6.24 -9.58 -14.25
C GLU A 331 6.53 -10.20 -12.88
N ALA A 332 7.05 -9.40 -11.93
CA ALA A 332 7.28 -9.87 -10.56
C ALA A 332 5.98 -10.35 -9.89
N TYR A 333 4.89 -9.60 -10.02
CA TYR A 333 3.59 -9.99 -9.49
C TYR A 333 3.11 -11.32 -10.07
N GLU A 334 3.16 -11.47 -11.39
CA GLU A 334 2.69 -12.66 -12.11
C GLU A 334 3.53 -13.90 -11.79
N MET A 335 4.86 -13.73 -11.68
CA MET A 335 5.75 -14.81 -11.27
C MET A 335 5.46 -15.29 -9.85
N LEU A 336 5.29 -14.36 -8.90
CA LEU A 336 5.07 -14.67 -7.49
C LEU A 336 3.67 -15.27 -7.25
N THR A 337 2.64 -14.68 -7.83
CA THR A 337 1.26 -15.07 -7.56
C THR A 337 0.73 -16.17 -8.47
N GLY A 338 1.35 -16.37 -9.64
CA GLY A 338 0.84 -17.24 -10.69
C GLY A 338 -0.43 -16.71 -11.36
N LYS A 339 -0.76 -15.43 -11.17
CA LYS A 339 -1.99 -14.80 -11.70
C LYS A 339 -1.62 -13.62 -12.58
N ALA A 340 -2.27 -13.54 -13.77
CA ALA A 340 -2.13 -12.35 -14.60
C ALA A 340 -2.69 -11.10 -13.87
N PHE A 341 -1.97 -10.00 -13.91
CA PHE A 341 -2.43 -8.73 -13.39
C PHE A 341 -3.38 -8.07 -14.39
N LYS A 342 -4.63 -7.86 -13.99
CA LYS A 342 -5.71 -7.30 -14.81
C LYS A 342 -5.81 -5.77 -14.72
#